data_984f6bb4995ea2f4eb986abad39adbe1
#
_entry.id   984f6bb4995ea2f4eb986abad39adbe1
#
_cell.length_a   1.000
_cell.length_b   1.000
_cell.length_c   1.000
_cell.angle_alpha   90.00
_cell.angle_beta   90.00
_cell.angle_gamma   90.00
#
_symmetry.space_group_name_H-M   'P 1'
#
loop_
_entity.id
_entity.type
_entity.pdbx_description
1 polymer ?
#
loop_
_entity_poly.entity_id
_entity_poly.type
_entity_poly.pdbx_seq_one_letter_code
_entity_poly.pdbx_strand_id
1 'polypeptide(L)'
;MMNRSLLTLFLTFALMITVGSVALLAADNDSLHGKPEPKAAGIHWAKGNAPGGHGRPVRSPNLNWNGGPIMVSAQTTAIFWGPRWANPDQVDKITGLDTFYSGMGGTAFARTVDEYTDSTHTVTDSISYNGHLIDTSQASGGGSTSAILNEVCKMISNPVSNGYYPVYVDLGRGNAGYCAWHSASTCGGVIVQFAFFFNLDGDVGCDPNDNLSGHSEGLAALANVSAHELSEARSDPHLDAWFDSQGAENSDKCAWSFGPTLVPFNNGTSWKLQGNWSNSAFNSTTRGYSNSSGQKGCIDGGTYN
;
A
#
# COMPACT_ATOMS: atom_id res chain seq x y z
N MET A 1 -42.54 -85.96 42.09
CA MET A 1 -43.75 -85.20 41.62
C MET A 1 -43.37 -83.77 41.26
N MET A 2 -43.72 -83.38 40.07
CA MET A 2 -43.76 -82.07 39.49
C MET A 2 -42.44 -81.31 39.28
N ASN A 3 -42.06 -81.39 38.04
CA ASN A 3 -41.17 -80.51 37.26
C ASN A 3 -41.70 -79.05 37.22
N ARG A 4 -40.80 -78.07 37.40
CA ARG A 4 -41.02 -76.70 36.91
C ARG A 4 -39.72 -76.19 36.27
N SER A 5 -39.74 -76.17 34.94
CA SER A 5 -38.76 -75.52 34.09
C SER A 5 -38.75 -74.02 34.38
N LEU A 6 -37.59 -73.45 34.70
CA LEU A 6 -37.35 -72.00 34.62
C LEU A 6 -36.71 -71.66 33.30
N LEU A 7 -37.43 -70.89 32.49
CA LEU A 7 -37.00 -70.34 31.21
C LEU A 7 -36.19 -69.07 31.56
N THR A 8 -34.87 -69.11 31.34
CA THR A 8 -34.01 -67.91 31.53
C THR A 8 -33.96 -67.17 30.19
N LEU A 9 -34.54 -65.97 30.21
CA LEU A 9 -34.53 -65.05 29.07
C LEU A 9 -33.22 -64.24 29.10
N PHE A 10 -32.30 -64.51 28.17
CA PHE A 10 -31.13 -63.67 27.95
C PHE A 10 -31.50 -62.40 27.15
N LEU A 11 -31.47 -61.26 27.82
CA LEU A 11 -31.61 -59.96 27.17
C LEU A 11 -30.22 -59.53 26.72
N THR A 12 -29.88 -59.65 25.44
CA THR A 12 -28.68 -59.08 24.83
C THR A 12 -28.90 -57.61 24.58
N PHE A 13 -28.25 -56.74 25.34
CA PHE A 13 -28.18 -55.31 25.08
C PHE A 13 -27.14 -55.05 24.00
N ALA A 14 -27.55 -54.78 22.79
CA ALA A 14 -26.68 -54.28 21.72
C ALA A 14 -26.37 -52.81 21.97
N LEU A 15 -25.14 -52.51 22.39
CA LEU A 15 -24.62 -51.17 22.54
C LEU A 15 -24.24 -50.64 21.10
N MET A 16 -25.12 -49.86 20.48
CA MET A 16 -24.77 -49.12 19.27
C MET A 16 -23.81 -47.97 19.63
N ILE A 17 -22.54 -48.16 19.35
CA ILE A 17 -21.55 -47.07 19.35
C ILE A 17 -21.75 -46.32 18.01
N THR A 18 -22.41 -45.16 18.08
CA THR A 18 -22.42 -44.20 16.98
C THR A 18 -21.04 -43.50 16.94
N VAL A 19 -20.20 -43.95 16.02
CA VAL A 19 -18.99 -43.21 15.66
C VAL A 19 -19.43 -41.95 14.95
N GLY A 20 -19.50 -40.86 15.72
CA GLY A 20 -19.66 -39.53 15.15
C GLY A 20 -18.43 -39.18 14.35
N SER A 21 -18.56 -39.17 13.03
CA SER A 21 -17.56 -38.65 12.11
C SER A 21 -17.43 -37.14 12.42
N VAL A 22 -16.38 -36.76 13.15
CA VAL A 22 -15.94 -35.37 13.19
C VAL A 22 -15.39 -35.07 11.79
N ALA A 23 -16.21 -34.45 10.96
CA ALA A 23 -15.73 -33.82 9.75
C ALA A 23 -14.79 -32.70 10.22
N LEU A 24 -13.46 -32.93 10.12
CA LEU A 24 -12.51 -31.82 10.06
C LEU A 24 -12.93 -31.00 8.84
N LEU A 25 -13.50 -29.84 9.10
CA LEU A 25 -13.56 -28.77 8.09
C LEU A 25 -12.09 -28.41 7.83
N ALA A 26 -11.50 -29.05 6.83
CA ALA A 26 -10.34 -28.50 6.17
C ALA A 26 -10.78 -27.12 5.71
N ALA A 27 -10.18 -26.08 6.25
CA ALA A 27 -10.36 -24.74 5.72
C ALA A 27 -9.98 -24.83 4.24
N ASP A 28 -10.96 -24.56 3.37
CA ASP A 28 -10.77 -24.55 1.94
C ASP A 28 -9.69 -23.50 1.59
N ASN A 29 -8.46 -23.97 1.45
CA ASN A 29 -7.37 -23.23 0.81
C ASN A 29 -7.58 -23.11 -0.72
N ASP A 30 -8.74 -23.53 -1.21
CA ASP A 30 -9.01 -23.66 -2.64
C ASP A 30 -9.68 -22.45 -3.28
N SER A 31 -9.91 -21.37 -2.51
CA SER A 31 -10.56 -20.17 -3.04
C SER A 31 -9.62 -19.22 -3.81
N LEU A 32 -8.31 -19.49 -3.81
CA LEU A 32 -7.30 -18.62 -4.46
C LEU A 32 -6.78 -19.17 -5.79
N HIS A 33 -7.01 -20.45 -6.10
CA HIS A 33 -6.65 -21.03 -7.38
C HIS A 33 -7.72 -20.69 -8.42
N GLY A 34 -7.44 -19.69 -9.26
CA GLY A 34 -8.30 -19.30 -10.39
C GLY A 34 -8.83 -17.88 -10.39
N LYS A 35 -8.58 -17.08 -9.35
CA LYS A 35 -8.83 -15.62 -9.43
C LYS A 35 -7.72 -14.98 -10.26
N PRO A 36 -8.06 -14.00 -11.13
CA PRO A 36 -7.05 -13.22 -11.82
C PRO A 36 -6.07 -12.59 -10.81
N GLU A 37 -4.78 -12.56 -11.18
CA GLU A 37 -3.77 -11.80 -10.42
C GLU A 37 -4.22 -10.35 -10.28
N PRO A 38 -4.24 -9.75 -9.06
CA PRO A 38 -4.52 -8.34 -8.91
C PRO A 38 -3.53 -7.50 -9.76
N LYS A 39 -4.02 -6.48 -10.43
CA LYS A 39 -3.19 -5.62 -11.25
C LYS A 39 -2.33 -4.72 -10.35
N ALA A 40 -1.03 -4.68 -10.57
CA ALA A 40 -0.18 -3.64 -10.00
C ALA A 40 -0.40 -2.33 -10.77
N ALA A 41 -0.51 -1.22 -10.07
CA ALA A 41 -0.59 0.13 -10.63
C ALA A 41 0.26 1.10 -9.80
N GLY A 42 0.31 2.37 -10.19
CA GLY A 42 1.09 3.37 -9.51
C GLY A 42 2.54 2.92 -9.30
N ILE A 43 3.19 2.41 -10.34
CA ILE A 43 4.50 1.82 -10.17
C ILE A 43 5.55 2.91 -9.99
N HIS A 44 6.08 3.05 -8.80
CA HIS A 44 7.23 3.93 -8.55
C HIS A 44 8.50 3.35 -9.18
N TRP A 45 8.79 3.77 -10.39
CA TRP A 45 9.96 3.31 -11.14
C TRP A 45 11.26 3.83 -10.49
N ALA A 46 12.25 2.97 -10.40
CA ALA A 46 13.58 3.39 -10.05
C ALA A 46 14.12 4.41 -11.05
N LYS A 47 15.00 5.30 -10.61
CA LYS A 47 15.58 6.37 -11.44
C LYS A 47 16.06 5.83 -12.79
N GLY A 48 15.56 6.43 -13.88
CA GLY A 48 15.93 6.06 -15.25
C GLY A 48 15.25 4.82 -15.83
N ASN A 49 14.39 4.13 -15.09
CA ASN A 49 13.77 2.87 -15.52
C ASN A 49 12.31 3.00 -15.97
N ALA A 50 11.69 4.18 -15.85
CA ALA A 50 10.31 4.37 -16.28
C ALA A 50 10.13 3.99 -17.77
N PRO A 51 9.13 3.17 -18.14
CA PRO A 51 8.86 2.83 -19.52
C PRO A 51 8.50 4.06 -20.33
N GLY A 52 9.15 4.26 -21.47
CA GLY A 52 8.75 5.30 -22.42
C GLY A 52 9.50 6.61 -22.35
N GLY A 53 10.67 6.63 -21.73
CA GLY A 53 11.71 7.71 -21.79
C GLY A 53 11.20 9.11 -22.14
N HIS A 54 11.54 10.08 -21.38
CA HIS A 54 11.28 11.51 -21.58
C HIS A 54 11.18 11.90 -23.07
N GLY A 55 9.99 12.19 -23.59
CA GLY A 55 9.92 12.75 -24.95
C GLY A 55 8.64 12.56 -25.76
N ARG A 56 7.59 11.90 -25.27
CA ARG A 56 6.30 11.97 -26.01
C ARG A 56 5.52 13.19 -25.57
N PRO A 57 5.12 14.07 -26.51
CA PRO A 57 4.21 15.18 -26.17
C PRO A 57 2.89 14.58 -25.68
N VAL A 58 2.61 14.76 -24.40
CA VAL A 58 1.34 14.37 -23.78
C VAL A 58 0.27 15.30 -24.36
N ARG A 59 -0.76 14.76 -25.01
CA ARG A 59 -1.87 15.56 -25.57
C ARG A 59 -2.65 16.33 -24.50
N SER A 60 -2.73 15.79 -23.29
CA SER A 60 -3.19 16.47 -22.08
C SER A 60 -2.35 15.97 -20.93
N PRO A 61 -1.67 16.87 -20.21
CA PRO A 61 -0.92 16.48 -19.03
C PRO A 61 -1.81 16.23 -17.81
N ASN A 62 -3.09 16.61 -17.86
CA ASN A 62 -4.02 16.46 -16.74
C ASN A 62 -4.41 15.01 -16.53
N LEU A 63 -4.62 14.67 -15.26
CA LEU A 63 -5.33 13.45 -14.91
C LEU A 63 -6.81 13.62 -15.23
N ASN A 64 -7.45 12.52 -15.60
CA ASN A 64 -8.88 12.46 -15.87
C ASN A 64 -9.55 11.48 -14.94
N TRP A 65 -10.75 11.81 -14.51
CA TRP A 65 -11.57 10.85 -13.76
C TRP A 65 -12.19 9.84 -14.72
N ASN A 66 -11.98 8.55 -14.46
CA ASN A 66 -12.41 7.45 -15.31
C ASN A 66 -13.64 6.70 -14.75
N GLY A 67 -14.27 7.24 -13.69
CA GLY A 67 -15.54 6.75 -13.17
C GLY A 67 -15.44 5.94 -11.87
N GLY A 68 -14.24 5.57 -11.45
CA GLY A 68 -13.98 4.84 -10.20
C GLY A 68 -14.16 5.69 -8.95
N PRO A 69 -14.22 5.06 -7.76
CA PRO A 69 -14.28 5.75 -6.47
C PRO A 69 -12.92 6.37 -6.10
N ILE A 70 -12.96 7.25 -5.09
CA ILE A 70 -11.78 7.76 -4.39
C ILE A 70 -11.80 7.31 -2.92
N MET A 71 -10.65 7.34 -2.23
CA MET A 71 -10.58 7.18 -0.78
C MET A 71 -10.78 8.53 -0.08
N VAL A 72 -11.95 8.74 0.51
CA VAL A 72 -12.23 9.97 1.28
C VAL A 72 -11.27 10.10 2.48
N SER A 73 -10.98 8.99 3.15
CA SER A 73 -10.01 8.90 4.25
C SER A 73 -9.24 7.60 4.15
N ALA A 74 -8.04 7.55 4.72
CA ALA A 74 -7.23 6.34 4.76
C ALA A 74 -6.94 5.89 6.20
N GLN A 75 -7.09 4.60 6.46
CA GLN A 75 -6.64 3.94 7.70
C GLN A 75 -5.46 3.04 7.38
N THR A 76 -4.27 3.47 7.75
CA THR A 76 -3.04 2.75 7.40
C THR A 76 -2.63 1.79 8.52
N THR A 77 -2.34 0.54 8.17
CA THR A 77 -1.66 -0.42 9.03
C THR A 77 -0.49 -1.02 8.27
N ALA A 78 0.75 -0.74 8.69
CA ALA A 78 1.95 -1.23 8.03
C ALA A 78 2.20 -2.72 8.35
N ILE A 79 2.71 -3.46 7.38
CA ILE A 79 3.09 -4.87 7.54
C ILE A 79 4.55 -5.00 7.15
N PHE A 80 5.39 -5.42 8.10
CA PHE A 80 6.79 -5.75 7.87
C PHE A 80 6.93 -7.26 7.75
N TRP A 81 7.21 -7.73 6.52
CA TRP A 81 7.24 -9.15 6.20
C TRP A 81 8.65 -9.63 5.85
N GLY A 82 9.15 -10.59 6.61
CA GLY A 82 10.46 -11.21 6.44
C GLY A 82 11.24 -11.31 7.75
N PRO A 83 12.12 -12.32 7.89
CA PRO A 83 12.85 -12.58 9.14
C PRO A 83 13.84 -11.47 9.53
N ARG A 84 14.34 -10.67 8.57
CA ARG A 84 15.29 -9.58 8.87
C ARG A 84 14.66 -8.42 9.64
N TRP A 85 13.33 -8.24 9.59
CA TRP A 85 12.66 -7.19 10.35
C TRP A 85 12.75 -7.38 11.87
N ALA A 86 13.13 -8.57 12.34
CA ALA A 86 13.45 -8.82 13.75
C ALA A 86 14.87 -8.34 14.16
N ASN A 87 15.70 -7.92 13.22
CA ASN A 87 17.07 -7.51 13.52
C ASN A 87 17.13 -6.05 14.01
N PRO A 88 18.05 -5.73 14.95
CA PRO A 88 18.19 -4.37 15.49
C PRO A 88 18.54 -3.30 14.43
N ASP A 89 19.23 -3.68 13.33
CA ASP A 89 19.58 -2.77 12.24
C ASP A 89 18.41 -2.33 11.36
N GLN A 90 17.21 -2.93 11.57
CA GLN A 90 15.99 -2.55 10.86
C GLN A 90 15.05 -1.67 11.69
N VAL A 91 15.35 -1.47 12.98
CA VAL A 91 14.48 -0.74 13.91
C VAL A 91 14.26 0.71 13.49
N ASP A 92 15.28 1.36 12.93
CA ASP A 92 15.17 2.74 12.46
C ASP A 92 14.10 2.90 11.37
N LYS A 93 13.97 1.93 10.46
CA LYS A 93 12.95 1.94 9.40
C LYS A 93 11.55 1.67 9.94
N ILE A 94 11.41 0.72 10.85
CA ILE A 94 10.11 0.42 11.50
C ILE A 94 9.62 1.65 12.27
N THR A 95 10.43 2.17 13.20
CA THR A 95 10.06 3.32 14.04
C THR A 95 9.95 4.61 13.23
N GLY A 96 10.78 4.75 12.19
CA GLY A 96 10.73 5.88 11.27
C GLY A 96 9.44 5.89 10.45
N LEU A 97 9.01 4.74 9.91
CA LEU A 97 7.74 4.63 9.18
C LEU A 97 6.53 4.78 10.10
N ASP A 98 6.60 4.30 11.37
CA ASP A 98 5.57 4.62 12.38
C ASP A 98 5.42 6.13 12.56
N THR A 99 6.56 6.82 12.68
CA THR A 99 6.60 8.27 12.83
C THR A 99 6.10 8.98 11.56
N PHE A 100 6.48 8.49 10.39
CA PHE A 100 6.01 8.99 9.10
C PHE A 100 4.49 8.93 8.97
N TYR A 101 3.90 7.75 9.09
CA TYR A 101 2.45 7.59 8.92
C TYR A 101 1.63 8.29 10.01
N SER A 102 2.09 8.28 11.25
CA SER A 102 1.40 8.97 12.34
C SER A 102 1.39 10.49 12.21
N GLY A 103 2.36 11.05 11.49
CA GLY A 103 2.47 12.49 11.27
C GLY A 103 1.84 13.00 9.98
N MET A 104 1.48 12.12 9.03
CA MET A 104 1.09 12.51 7.68
C MET A 104 -0.32 13.14 7.61
N GLY A 105 -1.27 12.64 8.38
CA GLY A 105 -2.65 13.13 8.37
C GLY A 105 -2.76 14.61 8.73
N GLY A 106 -3.61 15.35 8.03
CA GLY A 106 -3.84 16.79 8.25
C GLY A 106 -2.70 17.69 7.77
N THR A 107 -1.65 17.17 7.13
CA THR A 107 -0.53 17.97 6.63
C THR A 107 -0.87 18.68 5.32
N ALA A 108 -0.09 19.70 4.97
CA ALA A 108 -0.18 20.33 3.66
C ALA A 108 0.17 19.34 2.54
N PHE A 109 1.06 18.36 2.80
CA PHE A 109 1.36 17.30 1.86
C PHE A 109 0.15 16.37 1.64
N ALA A 110 -0.52 15.95 2.72
CA ALA A 110 -1.73 15.13 2.58
C ALA A 110 -2.82 15.81 1.76
N ARG A 111 -2.88 17.16 1.78
CA ARG A 111 -3.83 17.96 0.99
C ARG A 111 -3.49 18.11 -0.48
N THR A 112 -2.32 17.70 -0.92
CA THR A 112 -1.93 17.84 -2.35
C THR A 112 -2.80 17.03 -3.31
N VAL A 113 -3.57 16.07 -2.82
CA VAL A 113 -4.49 15.23 -3.60
C VAL A 113 -5.98 15.53 -3.31
N ASP A 114 -6.30 16.60 -2.56
CA ASP A 114 -7.69 16.94 -2.20
C ASP A 114 -8.51 17.45 -3.41
N GLU A 115 -7.88 17.79 -4.52
CA GLU A 115 -8.60 18.18 -5.74
C GLU A 115 -9.27 16.99 -6.45
N TYR A 116 -8.89 15.77 -6.13
CA TYR A 116 -9.44 14.57 -6.77
C TYR A 116 -10.76 14.17 -6.13
N THR A 117 -11.77 13.97 -6.99
CA THR A 117 -13.14 13.70 -6.58
C THR A 117 -13.71 12.52 -7.35
N ASP A 118 -14.68 11.84 -6.78
CA ASP A 118 -15.61 11.00 -7.53
C ASP A 118 -16.94 11.74 -7.76
N SER A 119 -18.00 11.02 -8.12
CA SER A 119 -19.31 11.62 -8.37
C SER A 119 -19.95 12.27 -7.13
N THR A 120 -19.50 11.94 -5.93
CA THR A 120 -20.17 12.30 -4.66
C THR A 120 -19.23 12.76 -3.56
N HIS A 121 -17.94 12.45 -3.67
CA HIS A 121 -16.97 12.66 -2.62
C HIS A 121 -15.71 13.37 -3.13
N THR A 122 -14.93 13.88 -2.19
CA THR A 122 -13.62 14.49 -2.40
C THR A 122 -12.62 13.78 -1.50
N VAL A 123 -11.40 13.56 -1.97
CA VAL A 123 -10.29 13.10 -1.13
C VAL A 123 -10.06 14.14 -0.03
N THR A 124 -9.86 13.71 1.20
CA THR A 124 -9.54 14.61 2.32
C THR A 124 -8.18 14.28 2.90
N ASP A 125 -7.59 15.20 3.66
CA ASP A 125 -6.33 14.99 4.37
C ASP A 125 -6.42 14.04 5.58
N SER A 126 -7.57 13.38 5.76
CA SER A 126 -7.82 12.44 6.86
C SER A 126 -7.08 11.12 6.63
N ILE A 127 -5.91 11.01 7.23
CA ILE A 127 -5.11 9.79 7.26
C ILE A 127 -4.88 9.44 8.73
N SER A 128 -5.20 8.22 9.11
CA SER A 128 -4.92 7.67 10.44
C SER A 128 -3.96 6.50 10.35
N TYR A 129 -3.14 6.34 11.38
CA TYR A 129 -2.20 5.23 11.47
C TYR A 129 -2.55 4.34 12.66
N ASN A 130 -2.75 3.05 12.41
CA ASN A 130 -3.15 2.05 13.39
C ASN A 130 -1.97 1.22 13.93
N GLY A 131 -0.74 1.64 13.61
CA GLY A 131 0.47 0.91 13.99
C GLY A 131 0.91 -0.10 12.93
N HIS A 132 1.87 -0.94 13.29
CA HIS A 132 2.44 -1.96 12.41
C HIS A 132 2.24 -3.38 12.93
N LEU A 133 2.39 -4.33 12.03
CA LEU A 133 2.47 -5.77 12.29
C LEU A 133 3.78 -6.30 11.73
N ILE A 134 4.39 -7.28 12.40
CA ILE A 134 5.62 -7.93 11.93
C ILE A 134 5.34 -9.42 11.73
N ASP A 135 5.60 -9.90 10.51
CA ASP A 135 5.65 -11.32 10.21
C ASP A 135 7.08 -11.72 9.86
N THR A 136 7.68 -12.55 10.68
CA THR A 136 9.05 -13.04 10.49
C THR A 136 9.14 -14.28 9.58
N SER A 137 8.04 -14.70 8.97
CA SER A 137 8.08 -15.75 7.94
C SER A 137 8.80 -15.27 6.69
N GLN A 138 9.23 -16.20 5.83
CA GLN A 138 9.94 -15.87 4.60
C GLN A 138 9.08 -15.00 3.67
N ALA A 139 9.55 -13.81 3.35
CA ALA A 139 8.87 -12.89 2.45
C ALA A 139 8.93 -13.34 0.98
N SER A 140 7.95 -12.90 0.21
CA SER A 140 7.94 -13.00 -1.26
C SER A 140 8.28 -11.66 -1.88
N GLY A 141 8.94 -11.67 -3.03
CA GLY A 141 9.20 -10.45 -3.81
C GLY A 141 7.95 -9.93 -4.52
N GLY A 142 8.00 -8.66 -4.94
CA GLY A 142 6.87 -7.94 -5.55
C GLY A 142 6.50 -8.34 -6.99
N GLY A 143 7.00 -9.45 -7.49
CA GLY A 143 6.62 -9.96 -8.82
C GLY A 143 5.25 -10.62 -8.87
N SER A 144 4.61 -10.89 -7.70
CA SER A 144 3.27 -11.45 -7.58
C SER A 144 2.44 -10.60 -6.63
N THR A 145 1.45 -9.92 -7.18
CA THR A 145 0.50 -9.12 -6.39
C THR A 145 -0.37 -10.00 -5.51
N SER A 146 -0.71 -11.22 -5.96
CA SER A 146 -1.45 -12.19 -5.15
C SER A 146 -0.67 -12.64 -3.91
N ALA A 147 0.66 -12.78 -4.00
CA ALA A 147 1.47 -13.15 -2.83
C ALA A 147 1.42 -12.05 -1.75
N ILE A 148 1.48 -10.77 -2.17
CA ILE A 148 1.38 -9.63 -1.26
C ILE A 148 -0.02 -9.49 -0.68
N LEU A 149 -1.06 -9.65 -1.49
CA LEU A 149 -2.45 -9.68 -1.02
C LEU A 149 -2.68 -10.78 0.02
N ASN A 150 -2.15 -11.98 -0.21
CA ASN A 150 -2.27 -13.10 0.72
C ASN A 150 -1.64 -12.76 2.08
N GLU A 151 -0.50 -12.07 2.08
CA GLU A 151 0.10 -11.59 3.33
C GLU A 151 -0.78 -10.57 4.03
N VAL A 152 -1.34 -9.59 3.29
CA VAL A 152 -2.31 -8.65 3.85
C VAL A 152 -3.50 -9.38 4.47
N CYS A 153 -4.13 -10.31 3.74
CA CYS A 153 -5.30 -11.06 4.22
C CYS A 153 -4.98 -11.97 5.41
N LYS A 154 -3.75 -12.44 5.52
CA LYS A 154 -3.26 -13.22 6.66
C LYS A 154 -3.10 -12.36 7.91
N MET A 155 -2.50 -11.19 7.76
CA MET A 155 -2.14 -10.31 8.88
C MET A 155 -3.31 -9.44 9.35
N ILE A 156 -4.24 -9.08 8.47
CA ILE A 156 -5.35 -8.19 8.77
C ILE A 156 -6.63 -9.00 8.98
N SER A 157 -6.96 -9.27 10.23
CA SER A 157 -8.14 -10.08 10.59
C SER A 157 -9.47 -9.37 10.35
N ASN A 158 -9.49 -8.03 10.39
CA ASN A 158 -10.69 -7.22 10.21
C ASN A 158 -10.41 -6.09 9.19
N PRO A 159 -10.37 -6.40 7.88
CA PRO A 159 -10.14 -5.40 6.87
C PRO A 159 -11.29 -4.39 6.79
N VAL A 160 -10.96 -3.13 6.48
CA VAL A 160 -11.93 -2.05 6.29
C VAL A 160 -11.82 -1.47 4.89
N SER A 161 -12.91 -0.95 4.34
CA SER A 161 -12.97 -0.48 2.95
C SER A 161 -12.10 0.74 2.65
N ASN A 162 -11.76 1.54 3.67
CA ASN A 162 -10.79 2.63 3.58
C ASN A 162 -9.43 2.24 4.19
N GLY A 163 -9.15 0.93 4.30
CA GLY A 163 -7.87 0.40 4.75
C GLY A 163 -6.81 0.52 3.66
N TYR A 164 -5.64 1.00 4.04
CA TYR A 164 -4.42 0.96 3.23
C TYR A 164 -3.36 0.14 3.96
N TYR A 165 -2.88 -0.91 3.32
CA TYR A 165 -2.01 -1.92 3.93
C TYR A 165 -0.67 -2.01 3.19
N PRO A 166 0.30 -1.14 3.49
CA PRO A 166 1.64 -1.20 2.91
C PRO A 166 2.41 -2.41 3.46
N VAL A 167 2.98 -3.23 2.56
CA VAL A 167 3.78 -4.40 2.87
C VAL A 167 5.24 -4.13 2.54
N TYR A 168 6.08 -4.06 3.55
CA TYR A 168 7.51 -3.86 3.46
C TYR A 168 8.20 -5.22 3.58
N VAL A 169 8.79 -5.71 2.49
CA VAL A 169 9.54 -6.96 2.54
C VAL A 169 11.00 -6.70 2.94
N ASP A 170 11.64 -7.68 3.54
CA ASP A 170 13.06 -7.61 3.91
C ASP A 170 14.03 -7.91 2.75
N LEU A 171 13.49 -8.10 1.56
CA LEU A 171 14.23 -8.37 0.34
C LEU A 171 14.64 -7.07 -0.35
N GLY A 172 15.90 -6.97 -0.75
CA GLY A 172 16.37 -5.86 -1.58
C GLY A 172 15.81 -5.96 -3.01
N ARG A 173 15.74 -4.82 -3.70
CA ARG A 173 15.19 -4.68 -5.06
C ARG A 173 15.93 -5.53 -6.13
N GLY A 174 17.21 -5.75 -5.96
CA GLY A 174 18.00 -6.45 -6.96
C GLY A 174 17.94 -5.78 -8.33
N ASN A 175 17.52 -6.53 -9.36
CA ASN A 175 17.38 -6.03 -10.74
C ASN A 175 15.94 -5.56 -11.09
N ALA A 176 15.02 -5.46 -10.14
CA ALA A 176 13.69 -4.93 -10.42
C ALA A 176 13.80 -3.47 -10.88
N GLY A 177 13.05 -3.12 -11.92
CA GLY A 177 13.07 -1.77 -12.48
C GLY A 177 12.31 -0.73 -11.64
N TYR A 178 11.66 -1.14 -10.55
CA TYR A 178 10.75 -0.34 -9.73
C TYR A 178 11.11 -0.42 -8.24
N CYS A 179 10.72 0.59 -7.47
CA CYS A 179 10.92 0.68 -6.03
C CYS A 179 9.73 0.13 -5.24
N ALA A 180 8.54 0.37 -5.73
CA ALA A 180 7.26 0.05 -5.11
C ALA A 180 6.14 -0.03 -6.16
N TRP A 181 4.95 -0.46 -5.73
CA TRP A 181 3.70 -0.39 -6.47
C TRP A 181 2.52 -0.51 -5.50
N HIS A 182 1.33 -0.04 -5.90
CA HIS A 182 0.09 -0.32 -5.18
C HIS A 182 -0.89 -1.16 -6.00
N SER A 183 -1.92 -1.65 -5.33
CA SER A 183 -2.98 -2.47 -5.91
C SER A 183 -4.22 -2.48 -5.03
N ALA A 184 -5.32 -3.02 -5.56
CA ALA A 184 -6.53 -3.29 -4.81
C ALA A 184 -7.05 -4.68 -5.09
N SER A 185 -7.60 -5.34 -4.07
CA SER A 185 -8.29 -6.60 -4.20
C SER A 185 -9.10 -6.91 -2.94
N THR A 186 -9.64 -8.12 -2.82
CA THR A 186 -10.58 -8.50 -1.77
C THR A 186 -9.94 -9.36 -0.70
N CYS A 187 -10.04 -8.95 0.57
CA CYS A 187 -9.79 -9.75 1.75
C CYS A 187 -11.10 -9.95 2.51
N GLY A 188 -11.50 -11.20 2.76
CA GLY A 188 -12.68 -11.49 3.57
C GLY A 188 -13.98 -10.84 3.06
N GLY A 189 -14.09 -10.58 1.75
CA GLY A 189 -15.25 -9.90 1.16
C GLY A 189 -15.16 -8.37 1.15
N VAL A 190 -14.12 -7.78 1.73
CA VAL A 190 -13.89 -6.33 1.72
C VAL A 190 -12.81 -6.00 0.69
N ILE A 191 -13.07 -5.01 -0.17
CA ILE A 191 -12.04 -4.48 -1.06
C ILE A 191 -11.08 -3.65 -0.22
N VAL A 192 -9.78 -3.96 -0.33
CA VAL A 192 -8.70 -3.30 0.40
C VAL A 192 -7.68 -2.75 -0.59
N GLN A 193 -7.04 -1.64 -0.23
CA GLN A 193 -5.90 -1.08 -0.93
C GLN A 193 -4.63 -1.55 -0.24
N PHE A 194 -3.67 -2.01 -1.01
CA PHE A 194 -2.38 -2.47 -0.49
C PHE A 194 -1.23 -2.05 -1.40
N ALA A 195 -0.05 -2.00 -0.82
CA ALA A 195 1.15 -1.62 -1.57
C ALA A 195 2.31 -2.55 -1.20
N PHE A 196 3.28 -2.61 -2.08
CA PHE A 196 4.48 -3.40 -1.94
C PHE A 196 5.72 -2.53 -1.97
N PHE A 197 6.66 -2.80 -1.07
CA PHE A 197 7.94 -2.09 -0.97
C PHE A 197 9.07 -3.07 -0.75
N PHE A 198 10.16 -2.91 -1.51
CA PHE A 198 11.43 -3.57 -1.20
C PHE A 198 12.10 -2.96 0.03
N ASN A 199 13.04 -3.69 0.64
CA ASN A 199 14.03 -3.06 1.50
C ASN A 199 14.99 -2.26 0.59
N LEU A 200 15.04 -0.95 0.82
CA LEU A 200 15.76 0.01 -0.02
C LEU A 200 17.10 0.46 0.57
N ASP A 201 17.64 -0.25 1.57
CA ASP A 201 18.96 0.03 2.12
C ASP A 201 20.04 -0.02 1.03
N GLY A 202 20.74 1.10 0.82
CA GLY A 202 21.80 1.22 -0.17
C GLY A 202 21.35 1.18 -1.63
N ASP A 203 20.05 1.36 -1.91
CA ASP A 203 19.52 1.35 -3.27
C ASP A 203 19.53 2.74 -3.91
N VAL A 204 20.61 3.09 -4.58
CA VAL A 204 20.78 4.39 -5.27
C VAL A 204 19.70 4.68 -6.32
N GLY A 205 19.04 3.65 -6.84
CA GLY A 205 17.93 3.80 -7.81
C GLY A 205 16.65 4.31 -7.18
N CYS A 206 16.48 4.09 -5.87
CA CYS A 206 15.27 4.46 -5.13
C CYS A 206 15.54 5.50 -4.02
N ASP A 207 16.79 5.95 -3.86
CA ASP A 207 17.21 6.96 -2.89
C ASP A 207 16.78 8.37 -3.33
N PRO A 208 16.02 9.16 -2.52
CA PRO A 208 15.70 10.56 -2.81
C PRO A 208 16.91 11.51 -2.70
N ASN A 209 18.10 11.02 -2.34
CA ASN A 209 19.30 11.79 -1.99
C ASN A 209 19.01 12.78 -0.85
N ASP A 210 18.45 12.28 0.24
CA ASP A 210 18.18 13.10 1.42
C ASP A 210 19.45 13.31 2.25
N ASN A 211 19.93 14.54 2.26
CA ASN A 211 21.09 14.98 3.04
C ASN A 211 20.71 16.06 4.06
N LEU A 212 19.42 16.28 4.31
CA LEU A 212 18.90 17.37 5.12
C LEU A 212 18.19 16.91 6.38
N SER A 213 17.43 15.79 6.33
CA SER A 213 16.61 15.35 7.45
C SER A 213 17.37 14.63 8.56
N GLY A 214 18.51 14.03 8.23
CA GLY A 214 19.26 13.15 9.12
C GLY A 214 18.71 11.72 9.22
N HIS A 215 17.68 11.37 8.42
CA HIS A 215 17.20 9.99 8.29
C HIS A 215 18.26 9.10 7.61
N SER A 216 18.24 7.79 7.90
CA SER A 216 19.04 6.85 7.11
C SER A 216 18.56 6.83 5.65
N GLU A 217 19.48 6.49 4.73
CA GLU A 217 19.18 6.42 3.29
C GLU A 217 17.95 5.51 3.02
N GLY A 218 17.96 4.30 3.62
CA GLY A 218 16.85 3.35 3.46
C GLY A 218 15.52 3.87 4.01
N LEU A 219 15.53 4.57 5.17
CA LEU A 219 14.32 5.18 5.71
C LEU A 219 13.81 6.33 4.83
N ALA A 220 14.70 7.20 4.36
CA ALA A 220 14.34 8.31 3.48
C ALA A 220 13.76 7.79 2.16
N ALA A 221 14.35 6.73 1.59
CA ALA A 221 13.83 6.06 0.40
C ALA A 221 12.45 5.47 0.64
N LEU A 222 12.27 4.70 1.72
CA LEU A 222 10.97 4.11 2.06
C LEU A 222 9.90 5.17 2.33
N ALA A 223 10.22 6.25 3.03
CA ALA A 223 9.26 7.33 3.28
C ALA A 223 8.79 8.00 1.97
N ASN A 224 9.72 8.28 1.06
CA ASN A 224 9.39 8.87 -0.24
C ASN A 224 8.47 7.97 -1.08
N VAL A 225 8.81 6.69 -1.23
CA VAL A 225 7.97 5.76 -2.01
C VAL A 225 6.66 5.44 -1.31
N SER A 226 6.62 5.45 0.04
CA SER A 226 5.38 5.29 0.81
C SER A 226 4.42 6.47 0.63
N ALA A 227 4.95 7.69 0.56
CA ALA A 227 4.17 8.89 0.26
C ALA A 227 3.55 8.80 -1.14
N HIS A 228 4.31 8.31 -2.12
CA HIS A 228 3.89 8.09 -3.50
C HIS A 228 2.69 7.14 -3.55
N GLU A 229 2.88 5.89 -3.12
CA GLU A 229 1.86 4.85 -3.24
C GLU A 229 0.56 5.17 -2.45
N LEU A 230 0.69 5.78 -1.26
CA LEU A 230 -0.49 6.19 -0.50
C LEU A 230 -1.24 7.34 -1.19
N SER A 231 -0.53 8.30 -1.79
CA SER A 231 -1.16 9.41 -2.50
C SER A 231 -1.95 8.93 -3.72
N GLU A 232 -1.44 7.96 -4.44
CA GLU A 232 -2.11 7.34 -5.59
C GLU A 232 -3.30 6.48 -5.15
N ALA A 233 -3.12 5.60 -4.17
CA ALA A 233 -4.22 4.81 -3.62
C ALA A 233 -5.38 5.68 -3.11
N ARG A 234 -5.14 6.93 -2.70
CA ARG A 234 -6.22 7.84 -2.27
C ARG A 234 -7.02 8.41 -3.43
N SER A 235 -6.40 8.70 -4.56
CA SER A 235 -7.08 9.22 -5.75
C SER A 235 -7.56 8.14 -6.71
N ASP A 236 -6.95 6.94 -6.66
CA ASP A 236 -7.29 5.80 -7.53
C ASP A 236 -7.27 4.45 -6.79
N PRO A 237 -8.11 4.29 -5.75
CA PRO A 237 -8.04 3.11 -4.88
C PRO A 237 -8.40 1.79 -5.56
N HIS A 238 -9.12 1.84 -6.68
CA HIS A 238 -9.56 0.63 -7.40
C HIS A 238 -8.94 0.51 -8.80
N LEU A 239 -7.99 1.38 -9.13
CA LEU A 239 -7.28 1.42 -10.42
C LEU A 239 -8.20 1.74 -11.60
N ASP A 240 -9.22 2.57 -11.37
CA ASP A 240 -10.24 2.96 -12.34
C ASP A 240 -10.76 4.39 -12.15
N ALA A 241 -10.07 5.22 -11.32
CA ALA A 241 -10.47 6.59 -11.01
C ALA A 241 -9.59 7.65 -11.69
N TRP A 242 -8.46 8.06 -11.11
CA TRP A 242 -7.71 9.21 -11.57
C TRP A 242 -6.33 8.88 -12.16
N PHE A 243 -6.24 8.86 -13.47
CA PHE A 243 -4.99 8.68 -14.22
C PHE A 243 -5.04 9.43 -15.55
N ASP A 244 -3.89 9.61 -16.20
CA ASP A 244 -3.82 10.22 -17.52
C ASP A 244 -4.01 9.18 -18.64
N SER A 245 -3.99 9.64 -19.90
CA SER A 245 -4.18 8.78 -21.07
C SER A 245 -3.09 7.71 -21.28
N GLN A 246 -2.03 7.74 -20.49
CA GLN A 246 -0.94 6.76 -20.51
C GLN A 246 -0.99 5.85 -19.28
N GLY A 247 -1.94 6.07 -18.38
CA GLY A 247 -2.11 5.33 -17.12
C GLY A 247 -1.22 5.83 -15.99
N ALA A 248 -0.61 7.00 -16.11
CA ALA A 248 0.17 7.61 -15.04
C ALA A 248 -0.75 8.29 -14.03
N GLU A 249 -0.51 8.07 -12.76
CA GLU A 249 -1.26 8.62 -11.64
C GLU A 249 -0.62 9.90 -11.09
N ASN A 250 -1.13 10.41 -9.98
CA ASN A 250 -0.72 11.73 -9.48
C ASN A 250 0.76 11.79 -9.07
N SER A 251 1.28 10.79 -8.40
CA SER A 251 2.68 10.76 -7.94
C SER A 251 3.65 10.33 -9.04
N ASP A 252 3.21 9.46 -9.96
CA ASP A 252 3.96 9.05 -11.15
C ASP A 252 4.42 10.25 -11.96
N LYS A 253 3.52 11.21 -12.18
CA LYS A 253 3.79 12.41 -12.97
C LYS A 253 4.83 13.32 -12.32
N CYS A 254 5.05 13.17 -11.03
CA CYS A 254 5.99 13.93 -10.23
C CYS A 254 7.15 13.08 -9.69
N ALA A 255 7.31 11.85 -10.20
CA ALA A 255 8.37 10.96 -9.77
C ALA A 255 9.73 11.63 -9.84
N TRP A 256 10.49 11.55 -8.74
CA TRP A 256 11.82 12.17 -8.57
C TRP A 256 11.85 13.69 -8.65
N SER A 257 10.70 14.35 -8.51
CA SER A 257 10.58 15.82 -8.52
C SER A 257 10.40 16.33 -7.10
N PHE A 258 11.44 16.94 -6.54
CA PHE A 258 11.48 17.39 -5.15
C PHE A 258 11.45 18.91 -5.06
N GLY A 259 10.76 19.43 -4.03
CA GLY A 259 10.86 20.80 -3.62
C GLY A 259 12.24 21.17 -3.03
N PRO A 260 12.51 22.46 -2.84
CA PRO A 260 13.79 22.94 -2.32
C PRO A 260 14.00 22.65 -0.83
N THR A 261 12.94 22.34 -0.10
CA THR A 261 12.93 22.10 1.34
C THR A 261 12.36 20.73 1.68
N LEU A 262 12.62 20.28 2.91
CA LEU A 262 11.91 19.13 3.45
C LEU A 262 10.43 19.46 3.66
N VAL A 263 9.58 18.43 3.53
CA VAL A 263 8.14 18.49 3.76
C VAL A 263 7.87 18.33 5.26
N PRO A 264 7.33 19.35 5.95
CA PRO A 264 7.05 19.26 7.38
C PRO A 264 5.76 18.49 7.66
N PHE A 265 5.78 17.67 8.72
CA PHE A 265 4.63 16.93 9.21
C PHE A 265 4.16 17.48 10.57
N ASN A 266 2.88 17.20 10.91
CA ASN A 266 2.24 17.74 12.10
C ASN A 266 2.83 17.22 13.44
N ASN A 267 3.56 16.14 13.42
CA ASN A 267 4.28 15.58 14.57
C ASN A 267 5.69 16.18 14.78
N GLY A 268 6.03 17.21 14.04
CA GLY A 268 7.32 17.92 14.13
C GLY A 268 8.46 17.27 13.34
N THR A 269 8.20 16.20 12.59
CA THR A 269 9.19 15.61 11.67
C THR A 269 9.14 16.27 10.30
N SER A 270 10.19 16.05 9.50
CA SER A 270 10.27 16.58 8.14
C SER A 270 10.92 15.55 7.22
N TRP A 271 10.42 15.42 6.00
CA TRP A 271 10.75 14.33 5.10
C TRP A 271 11.14 14.84 3.71
N LYS A 272 12.04 14.14 3.06
CA LYS A 272 12.37 14.38 1.65
C LYS A 272 11.37 13.63 0.77
N LEU A 273 10.32 14.31 0.35
CA LEU A 273 9.24 13.73 -0.45
C LEU A 273 9.18 14.39 -1.82
N GLN A 274 8.92 13.60 -2.85
CA GLN A 274 8.55 14.13 -4.15
C GLN A 274 7.16 14.80 -4.08
N GLY A 275 6.85 15.66 -5.05
CA GLY A 275 5.52 16.24 -5.16
C GLY A 275 4.49 15.26 -5.74
N ASN A 276 3.23 15.67 -5.66
CA ASN A 276 2.10 15.06 -6.33
C ASN A 276 1.58 15.99 -7.44
N TRP A 277 1.07 15.42 -8.51
CA TRP A 277 0.49 16.21 -9.59
C TRP A 277 -0.80 16.88 -9.15
N SER A 278 -0.95 18.13 -9.54
CA SER A 278 -2.19 18.91 -9.41
C SER A 278 -2.56 19.48 -10.76
N ASN A 279 -3.74 19.11 -11.27
CA ASN A 279 -4.31 19.71 -12.48
C ASN A 279 -4.51 21.22 -12.30
N SER A 280 -4.97 21.64 -11.13
CA SER A 280 -5.20 23.05 -10.79
C SER A 280 -3.89 23.83 -10.80
N ALA A 281 -2.82 23.31 -10.18
CA ALA A 281 -1.51 23.95 -10.19
C ALA A 281 -0.92 24.02 -11.60
N PHE A 282 -1.06 22.96 -12.38
CA PHE A 282 -0.60 22.93 -13.76
C PHE A 282 -1.33 23.93 -14.65
N ASN A 283 -2.65 24.03 -14.53
CA ASN A 283 -3.47 24.91 -15.36
C ASN A 283 -3.42 26.38 -14.92
N SER A 284 -2.94 26.65 -13.70
CA SER A 284 -2.81 28.02 -13.20
C SER A 284 -1.78 28.82 -13.99
N THR A 285 -2.12 30.07 -14.33
CA THR A 285 -1.19 31.01 -14.94
C THR A 285 -0.32 31.73 -13.90
N THR A 286 -0.71 31.71 -12.62
CA THR A 286 -0.07 32.44 -11.53
C THR A 286 0.62 31.53 -10.52
N ARG A 287 0.31 30.24 -10.50
CA ARG A 287 0.85 29.25 -9.56
C ARG A 287 1.28 28.01 -10.32
N GLY A 288 2.35 28.11 -11.06
CA GLY A 288 3.04 26.92 -11.48
C GLY A 288 4.08 26.59 -10.42
N TYR A 289 3.88 25.56 -9.60
CA TYR A 289 5.00 25.01 -8.86
C TYR A 289 6.04 24.63 -9.90
N SER A 290 7.17 25.22 -9.76
CA SER A 290 8.36 24.83 -10.46
C SER A 290 9.31 24.38 -9.35
N ASN A 291 9.45 23.06 -9.15
CA ASN A 291 10.53 22.54 -8.34
C ASN A 291 11.89 23.01 -8.92
N SER A 292 13.00 22.71 -8.26
CA SER A 292 14.34 23.03 -8.75
C SER A 292 14.64 22.46 -10.15
N SER A 293 13.87 21.46 -10.61
CA SER A 293 13.90 20.91 -11.98
C SER A 293 12.89 21.57 -12.94
N GLY A 294 12.09 22.53 -12.48
CA GLY A 294 11.16 23.27 -13.33
C GLY A 294 9.86 22.54 -13.67
N GLN A 295 9.51 21.47 -12.95
CA GLN A 295 8.33 20.68 -13.29
C GLN A 295 7.06 21.32 -12.75
N LYS A 296 6.36 22.01 -13.65
CA LYS A 296 5.08 22.64 -13.38
C LYS A 296 4.00 21.59 -13.07
N GLY A 297 3.18 21.85 -12.06
CA GLY A 297 2.07 20.98 -11.66
C GLY A 297 2.39 20.04 -10.52
N CYS A 298 3.66 19.87 -10.14
CA CYS A 298 4.06 19.06 -8.99
C CYS A 298 4.07 19.89 -7.72
N ILE A 299 3.24 19.53 -6.74
CA ILE A 299 3.11 20.23 -5.47
C ILE A 299 3.40 19.26 -4.30
N ASP A 300 4.04 19.75 -3.25
CA ASP A 300 4.37 19.01 -2.02
C ASP A 300 3.77 19.64 -0.76
N GLY A 301 2.86 20.59 -0.93
CA GLY A 301 2.25 21.32 0.17
C GLY A 301 3.06 22.52 0.66
N GLY A 302 4.26 22.74 0.13
CA GLY A 302 5.02 23.97 0.37
C GLY A 302 4.42 25.18 -0.34
N THR A 303 4.70 26.37 0.17
CA THR A 303 4.41 27.65 -0.53
C THR A 303 5.64 28.06 -1.31
N TYR A 304 5.53 27.98 -2.63
CA TYR A 304 6.56 28.46 -3.54
C TYR A 304 6.06 29.70 -4.27
N ASN A 305 6.87 30.72 -4.26
CA ASN A 305 6.62 32.00 -4.96
C ASN A 305 7.18 31.96 -6.37
#